data_47badaf08d605e5b9e22508de3e078d3
#
_entry.id   47badaf08d605e5b9e22508de3e078d3
#
_cell.length_a   1.000
_cell.length_b   1.000
_cell.length_c   1.000
_cell.angle_alpha   90.00
_cell.angle_beta   90.00
_cell.angle_gamma   90.00
#
_symmetry.space_group_name_H-M   'P 1'
#
loop_
_entity.id
_entity.type
_entity.pdbx_description
1 polymer ?
#
loop_
_entity_poly.entity_id
_entity_poly.type
_entity_poly.pdbx_seq_one_letter_code
_entity_poly.pdbx_strand_id
1 'polypeptide(L)'
;MGNLNVMEFDALVVGGGIAGLQAALDLADQNFKVAVVEKDATIGGKMIRLSKVFPTLDCASCITTPKMASAAHHDNISLFTYCDVNAIDRDGDDIVASLTQRPRYVDPDKCNGCRQCDYGCPVYVPDEEQGEFTLRKAIHIPFSNAIPQLAILDVENCSLCGKCA
;
A
#
# COMPACT_ATOMS: atom_id res chain seq x y z
N MET A 1 12.92 -9.88 19.58
CA MET A 1 12.82 -8.47 20.01
C MET A 1 12.79 -7.65 18.76
N GLY A 2 11.62 -7.13 18.37
CA GLY A 2 11.51 -6.24 17.21
C GLY A 2 12.23 -4.92 17.51
N ASN A 3 13.03 -4.44 16.56
CA ASN A 3 13.61 -3.10 16.65
C ASN A 3 12.47 -2.08 16.60
N LEU A 4 12.24 -1.38 17.70
CA LEU A 4 11.39 -0.19 17.72
C LEU A 4 12.17 0.92 17.03
N ASN A 5 11.70 1.34 15.87
CA ASN A 5 12.24 2.49 15.15
C ASN A 5 11.28 3.67 15.37
N VAL A 6 11.73 4.70 16.08
CA VAL A 6 10.91 5.90 16.30
C VAL A 6 11.22 6.91 15.21
N MET A 7 10.18 7.44 14.58
CA MET A 7 10.27 8.46 13.54
C MET A 7 9.33 9.60 13.88
N GLU A 8 9.73 10.82 13.56
CA GLU A 8 8.99 12.04 13.85
C GLU A 8 8.43 12.65 12.55
N PHE A 9 7.16 13.00 12.59
CA PHE A 9 6.43 13.64 11.50
C PHE A 9 5.54 14.76 12.05
N ASP A 10 5.23 15.74 11.22
CA ASP A 10 4.33 16.83 11.59
C ASP A 10 2.86 16.37 11.51
N ALA A 11 2.57 15.40 10.65
CA ALA A 11 1.22 14.86 10.48
C ALA A 11 1.23 13.36 10.14
N LEU A 12 0.22 12.66 10.66
CA LEU A 12 -0.07 11.26 10.33
C LEU A 12 -1.39 11.17 9.58
N VAL A 13 -1.37 10.61 8.38
CA VAL A 13 -2.55 10.30 7.59
C VAL A 13 -2.79 8.79 7.63
N VAL A 14 -3.91 8.37 8.17
CA VAL A 14 -4.31 6.95 8.24
C VAL A 14 -5.23 6.63 7.08
N GLY A 15 -4.72 5.82 6.15
CA GLY A 15 -5.39 5.41 4.92
C GLY A 15 -4.85 6.11 3.66
N GLY A 16 -4.28 5.32 2.75
CA GLY A 16 -3.73 5.76 1.45
C GLY A 16 -4.76 5.79 0.31
N GLY A 17 -6.06 5.96 0.62
CA GLY A 17 -7.10 6.18 -0.38
C GLY A 17 -7.06 7.61 -0.94
N ILE A 18 -7.97 7.93 -1.89
CA ILE A 18 -7.96 9.22 -2.61
C ILE A 18 -8.04 10.44 -1.67
N ALA A 19 -8.81 10.35 -0.60
CA ALA A 19 -8.94 11.43 0.39
C ALA A 19 -7.65 11.60 1.22
N GLY A 20 -7.07 10.49 1.70
CA GLY A 20 -5.83 10.52 2.45
C GLY A 20 -4.66 11.01 1.60
N LEU A 21 -4.56 10.56 0.34
CA LEU A 21 -3.54 11.03 -0.59
C LEU A 21 -3.67 12.53 -0.86
N GLN A 22 -4.89 13.04 -1.04
CA GLN A 22 -5.10 14.48 -1.24
C GLN A 22 -4.70 15.27 0.01
N ALA A 23 -5.13 14.84 1.20
CA ALA A 23 -4.77 15.50 2.45
C ALA A 23 -3.25 15.49 2.68
N ALA A 24 -2.58 14.36 2.38
CA ALA A 24 -1.14 14.25 2.51
C ALA A 24 -0.40 15.21 1.55
N LEU A 25 -0.85 15.30 0.29
CA LEU A 25 -0.29 16.22 -0.69
C LEU A 25 -0.49 17.68 -0.26
N ASP A 26 -1.70 18.06 0.16
CA ASP A 26 -2.01 19.43 0.57
C ASP A 26 -1.17 19.87 1.79
N LEU A 27 -0.88 18.96 2.72
CA LEU A 27 0.01 19.23 3.86
C LEU A 27 1.48 19.29 3.43
N ALA A 28 1.91 18.35 2.60
CA ALA A 28 3.29 18.27 2.15
C ALA A 28 3.69 19.46 1.27
N ASP A 29 2.77 19.98 0.44
CA ASP A 29 2.95 21.22 -0.34
C ASP A 29 3.14 22.46 0.55
N GLN A 30 2.67 22.41 1.80
CA GLN A 30 2.89 23.42 2.83
C GLN A 30 4.16 23.17 3.67
N ASN A 31 5.03 22.26 3.22
CA ASN A 31 6.29 21.85 3.86
C ASN A 31 6.15 21.09 5.19
N PHE A 32 4.99 20.49 5.47
CA PHE A 32 4.86 19.55 6.57
C PHE A 32 5.41 18.17 6.18
N LYS A 33 6.12 17.52 7.10
CA LYS A 33 6.53 16.12 6.95
C LYS A 33 5.35 15.22 7.28
N VAL A 34 4.89 14.46 6.32
CA VAL A 34 3.67 13.65 6.43
C VAL A 34 3.99 12.16 6.36
N ALA A 35 3.55 11.40 7.36
CA ALA A 35 3.50 9.96 7.28
C ALA A 35 2.12 9.52 6.76
N VAL A 36 2.08 8.70 5.72
CA VAL A 36 0.85 8.04 5.24
C VAL A 36 0.95 6.57 5.56
N VAL A 37 0.01 6.07 6.36
CA VAL A 37 -0.05 4.64 6.75
C VAL A 37 -1.23 3.98 6.05
N GLU A 38 -0.96 2.92 5.29
CA GLU A 38 -1.96 2.15 4.56
C GLU A 38 -1.88 0.66 4.95
N LYS A 39 -3.03 0.09 5.29
CA LYS A 39 -3.13 -1.32 5.65
C LYS A 39 -2.97 -2.26 4.46
N ASP A 40 -3.42 -1.82 3.27
CA ASP A 40 -3.28 -2.60 2.05
C ASP A 40 -1.81 -2.55 1.55
N ALA A 41 -1.43 -3.51 0.73
CA ALA A 41 -0.07 -3.61 0.22
C ALA A 41 0.31 -2.47 -0.75
N THR A 42 -0.66 -1.66 -1.16
CA THR A 42 -0.53 -0.54 -2.08
C THR A 42 -1.47 0.59 -1.68
N ILE A 43 -1.12 1.83 -2.01
CA ILE A 43 -2.01 2.98 -1.90
C ILE A 43 -3.02 3.01 -3.05
N GLY A 44 -4.02 3.91 -2.98
CA GLY A 44 -5.09 4.09 -3.98
C GLY A 44 -6.48 3.72 -3.46
N GLY A 45 -6.54 2.86 -2.45
CA GLY A 45 -7.79 2.45 -1.79
C GLY A 45 -8.81 1.86 -2.75
N LYS A 46 -10.10 2.04 -2.45
CA LYS A 46 -11.19 1.51 -3.28
C LYS A 46 -11.31 2.18 -4.65
N MET A 47 -10.92 3.45 -4.76
CA MET A 47 -11.11 4.21 -6.01
C MET A 47 -10.30 3.61 -7.17
N ILE A 48 -9.08 3.13 -6.92
CA ILE A 48 -8.24 2.55 -7.97
C ILE A 48 -8.85 1.28 -8.59
N ARG A 49 -9.76 0.61 -7.86
CA ARG A 49 -10.44 -0.62 -8.25
C ARG A 49 -11.73 -0.37 -9.04
N LEU A 50 -12.23 0.86 -9.07
CA LEU A 50 -13.43 1.22 -9.82
C LEU A 50 -13.12 1.42 -11.31
N SER A 51 -14.05 1.00 -12.17
CA SER A 51 -13.94 1.24 -13.61
C SER A 51 -14.19 2.72 -13.93
N LYS A 52 -15.27 3.27 -13.37
CA LYS A 52 -15.69 4.64 -13.61
C LYS A 52 -16.22 5.28 -12.33
N VAL A 53 -16.15 6.61 -12.26
CA VAL A 53 -16.67 7.41 -11.13
C VAL A 53 -17.85 8.26 -11.58
N PHE A 54 -18.86 8.36 -10.72
CA PHE A 54 -20.01 9.24 -10.92
C PHE A 54 -19.66 10.67 -10.40
N PRO A 55 -20.17 11.75 -11.01
CA PRO A 55 -21.15 11.81 -12.13
C PRO A 55 -20.50 11.88 -13.51
N THR A 56 -19.21 12.12 -13.60
CA THR A 56 -18.49 12.41 -14.85
C THR A 56 -18.25 11.17 -15.72
N LEU A 57 -18.38 9.97 -15.14
CA LEU A 57 -18.05 8.69 -15.76
C LEU A 57 -16.59 8.60 -16.22
N ASP A 58 -15.71 9.37 -15.56
CA ASP A 58 -14.28 9.31 -15.82
C ASP A 58 -13.66 7.99 -15.33
N CYS A 59 -12.53 7.65 -15.89
CA CYS A 59 -11.73 6.51 -15.48
C CYS A 59 -11.16 6.74 -14.06
N ALA A 60 -11.56 5.93 -13.11
CA ALA A 60 -11.11 6.05 -11.71
C ALA A 60 -9.60 5.91 -11.57
N SER A 61 -9.00 4.94 -12.28
CA SER A 61 -7.55 4.75 -12.35
C SER A 61 -6.83 5.99 -12.89
N CYS A 62 -7.39 6.62 -13.94
CA CYS A 62 -6.78 7.79 -14.57
C CYS A 62 -6.73 9.00 -13.62
N ILE A 63 -7.68 9.08 -12.68
CA ILE A 63 -7.71 10.14 -11.66
C ILE A 63 -6.81 9.80 -10.48
N THR A 64 -6.81 8.55 -10.04
CA THR A 64 -6.12 8.12 -8.82
C THR A 64 -4.62 7.94 -9.04
N THR A 65 -4.20 7.35 -10.16
CA THR A 65 -2.79 7.05 -10.45
C THR A 65 -1.88 8.28 -10.41
N PRO A 66 -2.20 9.43 -11.01
CA PRO A 66 -1.36 10.62 -10.89
C PRO A 66 -1.18 11.08 -9.44
N LYS A 67 -2.23 11.03 -8.61
CA LYS A 67 -2.15 11.39 -7.19
C LYS A 67 -1.28 10.41 -6.40
N MET A 68 -1.42 9.12 -6.68
CA MET A 68 -0.55 8.08 -6.09
C MET A 68 0.92 8.33 -6.45
N ALA A 69 1.21 8.62 -7.71
CA ALA A 69 2.56 8.92 -8.19
C ALA A 69 3.11 10.20 -7.54
N SER A 70 2.30 11.27 -7.48
CA SER A 70 2.71 12.51 -6.81
C SER A 70 3.05 12.29 -5.34
N ALA A 71 2.22 11.55 -4.60
CA ALA A 71 2.47 11.25 -3.19
C ALA A 71 3.72 10.37 -2.99
N ALA A 72 3.96 9.41 -3.89
CA ALA A 72 5.11 8.52 -3.81
C ALA A 72 6.46 9.20 -4.10
N HIS A 73 6.44 10.29 -4.85
CA HIS A 73 7.66 11.03 -5.23
C HIS A 73 7.81 12.37 -4.50
N HIS A 74 6.93 12.68 -3.55
CA HIS A 74 6.99 13.92 -2.79
C HIS A 74 8.01 13.80 -1.64
N ASP A 75 8.99 14.71 -1.58
CA ASP A 75 10.08 14.67 -0.60
C ASP A 75 9.61 14.70 0.86
N ASN A 76 8.47 15.34 1.13
CA ASN A 76 7.88 15.48 2.46
C ASN A 76 6.88 14.37 2.81
N ILE A 77 6.66 13.37 1.94
CA ILE A 77 5.72 12.27 2.21
C ILE A 77 6.48 10.97 2.39
N SER A 78 6.24 10.29 3.51
CA SER A 78 6.71 8.93 3.76
C SER A 78 5.54 7.96 3.71
N LEU A 79 5.61 6.97 2.82
CA LEU A 79 4.57 5.95 2.65
C LEU A 79 4.89 4.68 3.43
N PHE A 80 3.99 4.26 4.31
CA PHE A 80 4.04 3.02 5.05
C PHE A 80 2.88 2.13 4.62
N THR A 81 3.10 1.29 3.62
CA THR A 81 2.09 0.36 3.10
C THR A 81 2.23 -1.02 3.73
N TYR A 82 1.15 -1.79 3.74
CA TYR A 82 1.06 -3.09 4.40
C TYR A 82 1.35 -2.99 5.89
N CYS A 83 0.80 -1.93 6.51
CA CYS A 83 1.09 -1.50 7.86
C CYS A 83 -0.21 -1.27 8.64
N ASP A 84 -0.36 -1.93 9.77
CA ASP A 84 -1.50 -1.78 10.65
C ASP A 84 -1.23 -0.74 11.74
N VAL A 85 -2.21 0.09 12.04
CA VAL A 85 -2.20 1.00 13.18
C VAL A 85 -2.77 0.25 14.39
N ASN A 86 -1.94 0.00 15.41
CA ASN A 86 -2.34 -0.76 16.59
C ASN A 86 -2.96 0.14 17.66
N ALA A 87 -2.35 1.31 17.89
CA ALA A 87 -2.81 2.27 18.89
C ALA A 87 -2.39 3.68 18.48
N ILE A 88 -3.18 4.65 18.90
CA ILE A 88 -2.87 6.07 18.82
C ILE A 88 -3.10 6.63 20.22
N ASP A 89 -2.03 7.05 20.87
CA ASP A 89 -2.03 7.58 22.23
C ASP A 89 -1.54 9.01 22.26
N ARG A 90 -1.87 9.73 23.30
CA ARG A 90 -1.37 11.08 23.55
C ARG A 90 -0.32 11.03 24.64
N ASP A 91 0.87 11.58 24.34
CA ASP A 91 1.96 11.74 25.30
C ASP A 91 2.31 13.24 25.44
N GLY A 92 1.74 13.89 26.44
CA GLY A 92 1.85 15.32 26.60
C GLY A 92 1.17 16.10 25.46
N ASP A 93 1.95 16.84 24.70
CA ASP A 93 1.47 17.59 23.51
C ASP A 93 1.61 16.80 22.22
N ASP A 94 2.32 15.67 22.26
CA ASP A 94 2.56 14.81 21.11
C ASP A 94 1.51 13.71 20.96
N ILE A 95 1.37 13.20 19.73
CA ILE A 95 0.55 12.03 19.40
C ILE A 95 1.50 10.91 19.02
N VAL A 96 1.44 9.80 19.74
CA VAL A 96 2.25 8.61 19.49
C VAL A 96 1.38 7.55 18.83
N ALA A 97 1.74 7.15 17.60
CA ALA A 97 1.08 6.07 16.88
C ALA A 97 1.97 4.82 16.86
N SER A 98 1.43 3.70 17.34
CA SER A 98 2.08 2.40 17.28
C SER A 98 1.67 1.66 16.02
N LEU A 99 2.65 1.30 15.20
CA LEU A 99 2.45 0.67 13.91
C LEU A 99 3.08 -0.72 13.88
N THR A 100 2.45 -1.65 13.16
CA THR A 100 3.04 -2.95 12.83
C THR A 100 3.12 -3.11 11.32
N GLN A 101 4.35 -3.21 10.81
CA GLN A 101 4.60 -3.54 9.40
C GLN A 101 4.40 -5.04 9.18
N ARG A 102 3.45 -5.42 8.33
CA ARG A 102 3.28 -6.81 7.94
C ARG A 102 4.38 -7.26 6.96
N PRO A 103 4.91 -8.48 7.10
CA PRO A 103 5.95 -8.98 6.20
C PRO A 103 5.36 -9.29 4.82
N ARG A 104 6.02 -8.82 3.76
CA ARG A 104 5.67 -9.18 2.37
C ARG A 104 6.25 -10.52 1.95
N TYR A 105 7.24 -11.04 2.71
CA TYR A 105 8.06 -12.22 2.38
C TYR A 105 8.76 -12.09 1.02
N VAL A 106 8.91 -10.89 0.53
CA VAL A 106 9.63 -10.50 -0.68
C VAL A 106 10.55 -9.34 -0.30
N ASP A 107 11.81 -9.44 -0.66
CA ASP A 107 12.82 -8.42 -0.42
C ASP A 107 12.51 -7.18 -1.28
N PRO A 108 12.18 -6.03 -0.67
CA PRO A 108 11.79 -4.84 -1.42
C PRO A 108 12.94 -4.26 -2.26
N ASP A 109 14.20 -4.45 -1.82
CA ASP A 109 15.37 -3.92 -2.53
C ASP A 109 15.71 -4.73 -3.78
N LYS A 110 15.25 -5.99 -3.85
CA LYS A 110 15.44 -6.88 -4.98
C LYS A 110 14.24 -6.97 -5.92
N CYS A 111 13.05 -6.66 -5.39
CA CYS A 111 11.82 -6.75 -6.17
C CYS A 111 11.68 -5.54 -7.11
N ASN A 112 11.74 -5.77 -8.40
CA ASN A 112 11.54 -4.73 -9.43
C ASN A 112 10.13 -4.75 -10.05
N GLY A 113 9.20 -5.52 -9.49
CA GLY A 113 7.82 -5.58 -9.99
C GLY A 113 7.63 -6.36 -11.31
N CYS A 114 8.60 -7.20 -11.73
CA CYS A 114 8.57 -7.88 -13.03
C CYS A 114 7.51 -8.98 -13.17
N ARG A 115 6.83 -9.40 -12.10
CA ARG A 115 5.80 -10.44 -12.06
C ARG A 115 6.25 -11.85 -12.44
N GLN A 116 7.54 -12.12 -12.59
CA GLN A 116 8.02 -13.48 -12.92
C GLN A 116 7.59 -14.50 -11.85
N CYS A 117 7.61 -14.11 -10.58
CA CYS A 117 7.11 -14.92 -9.46
C CYS A 117 5.62 -15.24 -9.59
N ASP A 118 4.80 -14.30 -10.04
CA ASP A 118 3.37 -14.45 -10.27
C ASP A 118 3.12 -15.47 -11.40
N TYR A 119 3.78 -15.32 -12.55
CA TYR A 119 3.68 -16.28 -13.66
C TYR A 119 4.14 -17.69 -13.28
N GLY A 120 5.20 -17.80 -12.47
CA GLY A 120 5.77 -19.08 -12.04
C GLY A 120 4.96 -19.80 -10.96
N CYS A 121 4.09 -19.10 -10.24
CA CYS A 121 3.34 -19.66 -9.13
C CYS A 121 2.25 -20.64 -9.60
N PRO A 122 2.22 -21.90 -9.10
CA PRO A 122 1.20 -22.85 -9.46
C PRO A 122 -0.11 -22.71 -8.67
N VAL A 123 -0.09 -21.94 -7.56
CA VAL A 123 -1.21 -21.83 -6.62
C VAL A 123 -2.13 -20.70 -7.02
N TYR A 124 -3.42 -21.00 -7.12
CA TYR A 124 -4.49 -20.04 -7.35
C TYR A 124 -5.34 -19.93 -6.08
N VAL A 125 -5.68 -18.73 -5.70
CA VAL A 125 -6.55 -18.41 -4.56
C VAL A 125 -7.60 -17.38 -4.99
N PRO A 126 -8.76 -17.32 -4.33
CA PRO A 126 -9.74 -16.26 -4.58
C PRO A 126 -9.09 -14.88 -4.45
N ASP A 127 -9.48 -13.97 -5.33
CA ASP A 127 -8.99 -12.59 -5.31
C ASP A 127 -9.95 -11.70 -4.51
N GLU A 128 -9.57 -11.38 -3.29
CA GLU A 128 -10.37 -10.55 -2.39
C GLU A 128 -10.56 -9.12 -2.94
N GLU A 129 -9.58 -8.63 -3.72
CA GLU A 129 -9.63 -7.34 -4.38
C GLU A 129 -10.76 -7.25 -5.41
N GLN A 130 -11.12 -8.39 -6.00
CA GLN A 130 -12.19 -8.54 -6.97
C GLN A 130 -13.44 -9.18 -6.36
N GLY A 131 -13.57 -9.14 -5.02
CA GLY A 131 -14.72 -9.75 -4.33
C GLY A 131 -14.81 -11.25 -4.50
N GLU A 132 -13.68 -11.92 -4.65
CA GLU A 132 -13.55 -13.38 -4.83
C GLU A 132 -14.16 -13.94 -6.13
N PHE A 133 -14.57 -13.08 -7.06
CA PHE A 133 -15.09 -13.52 -8.37
C PHE A 133 -14.01 -13.98 -9.36
N THR A 134 -12.76 -13.62 -9.09
CA THR A 134 -11.59 -14.03 -9.89
C THR A 134 -10.56 -14.73 -9.02
N LEU A 135 -9.53 -15.29 -9.66
CA LEU A 135 -8.44 -15.96 -8.99
C LEU A 135 -7.15 -15.14 -9.14
N ARG A 136 -6.40 -15.01 -8.05
CA ARG A 136 -5.03 -14.49 -8.05
C ARG A 136 -4.04 -15.60 -7.70
N LYS A 137 -2.77 -15.33 -7.86
CA LYS A 137 -1.71 -16.24 -7.38
C LYS A 137 -1.42 -16.01 -5.89
N ALA A 138 -0.90 -17.06 -5.23
CA ALA A 138 -0.46 -16.92 -3.84
C ALA A 138 0.67 -15.88 -3.68
N ILE A 139 1.53 -15.71 -4.70
CA ILE A 139 2.42 -14.56 -4.80
C ILE A 139 1.94 -13.68 -5.96
N HIS A 140 1.75 -12.39 -5.71
CA HIS A 140 1.19 -11.48 -6.70
C HIS A 140 1.55 -10.02 -6.39
N ILE A 141 1.37 -9.16 -7.38
CA ILE A 141 1.29 -7.71 -7.22
C ILE A 141 -0.19 -7.33 -7.33
N PRO A 142 -0.77 -6.55 -6.40
CA PRO A 142 -2.23 -6.32 -6.34
C PRO A 142 -2.84 -5.88 -7.66
N PHE A 143 -2.19 -4.92 -8.34
CA PHE A 143 -2.60 -4.45 -9.68
C PHE A 143 -1.40 -3.81 -10.41
N SER A 144 -1.57 -3.52 -11.71
CA SER A 144 -0.46 -3.13 -12.60
C SER A 144 0.22 -1.81 -12.24
N ASN A 145 -0.53 -0.87 -11.69
CA ASN A 145 -0.06 0.46 -11.25
C ASN A 145 -0.02 0.60 -9.71
N ALA A 146 0.21 -0.52 -9.01
CA ALA A 146 0.39 -0.53 -7.56
C ALA A 146 1.59 0.33 -7.13
N ILE A 147 1.44 1.04 -6.01
CA ILE A 147 2.52 1.81 -5.39
C ILE A 147 2.58 1.45 -3.90
N PRO A 148 3.70 0.87 -3.41
CA PRO A 148 4.86 0.42 -4.20
C PRO A 148 4.52 -0.79 -5.09
N GLN A 149 5.23 -0.92 -6.21
CA GLN A 149 5.04 -2.04 -7.14
C GLN A 149 5.86 -3.26 -6.69
N LEU A 150 5.48 -3.78 -5.54
CA LEU A 150 6.15 -4.90 -4.88
C LEU A 150 5.24 -6.11 -4.80
N ALA A 151 5.81 -7.29 -5.01
CA ALA A 151 5.08 -8.53 -4.79
C ALA A 151 4.83 -8.77 -3.30
N ILE A 152 3.74 -9.47 -3.01
CA ILE A 152 3.41 -10.00 -1.69
C ILE A 152 3.15 -11.49 -1.78
N LEU A 153 3.55 -12.24 -0.76
CA LEU A 153 3.31 -13.66 -0.65
C LEU A 153 2.20 -13.92 0.38
N ASP A 154 1.13 -14.55 -0.07
CA ASP A 154 0.10 -15.12 0.78
C ASP A 154 0.62 -16.46 1.34
N VAL A 155 1.20 -16.37 2.53
CA VAL A 155 1.86 -17.54 3.16
C VAL A 155 0.86 -18.59 3.58
N GLU A 156 -0.36 -18.21 3.94
CA GLU A 156 -1.39 -19.14 4.41
C GLU A 156 -1.82 -20.10 3.29
N ASN A 157 -1.86 -19.60 2.05
CA ASN A 157 -2.24 -20.38 0.88
C ASN A 157 -1.04 -20.87 0.05
N CYS A 158 0.19 -20.56 0.46
CA CYS A 158 1.38 -20.92 -0.27
C CYS A 158 1.71 -22.41 -0.12
N SER A 159 1.96 -23.12 -1.23
CA SER A 159 2.40 -24.52 -1.22
C SER A 159 3.88 -24.73 -0.91
N LEU A 160 4.63 -23.66 -0.64
CA LEU A 160 6.08 -23.67 -0.34
C LEU A 160 6.93 -24.38 -1.43
N CYS A 161 6.52 -24.33 -2.68
CA CYS A 161 7.19 -25.04 -3.79
C CYS A 161 8.51 -24.41 -4.26
N GLY A 162 8.85 -23.21 -3.79
CA GLY A 162 10.11 -22.50 -4.11
C GLY A 162 10.24 -21.95 -5.54
N LYS A 163 9.19 -22.02 -6.38
CA LYS A 163 9.28 -21.57 -7.80
C LYS A 163 9.40 -20.05 -7.98
N CYS A 164 9.10 -19.28 -6.93
CA CYS A 164 9.17 -17.82 -6.94
C CYS A 164 10.44 -17.24 -6.31
N ALA A 165 11.31 -18.10 -5.78
CA ALA A 165 12.57 -17.73 -5.14
C ALA A 165 13.73 -17.62 -6.13
#